data_8a9536ae587ab907301eba029687ebfc
#
_entry.id   8a9536ae587ab907301eba029687ebfc
#
_cell.length_a   1.000
_cell.length_b   1.000
_cell.length_c   1.000
_cell.angle_alpha   90.00
_cell.angle_beta   90.00
_cell.angle_gamma   90.00
#
_symmetry.space_group_name_H-M   'P 1'
#
loop_
_entity.id
_entity.type
_entity.pdbx_description
1 polymer ?
#
loop_
_entity_poly.entity_id
_entity_poly.type
_entity_poly.pdbx_seq_one_letter_code
_entity_poly.pdbx_strand_id
1 'polypeptide(L)'
;MSLRFCFGPSGSGKSHRIYEEIMQRAAEEPGRNFLIIVPDQFTMQTQKDLVMRSDRDGILNIDVLSFGRLSHRILEEVGTKEMPVLDDTGKSLVLQKVAADLKEQLPAMGSLLHKQGYIHEVKSAISEFMQYGISTQDMDLSLIHISEPTRRSYIS
;
A
#
# COMPACT_ATOMS: atom_id res chain seq x y z
N MET A 1 -2.74 20.11 -18.12
CA MET A 1 -2.52 19.76 -16.71
C MET A 1 -1.21 20.37 -16.25
N SER A 2 -1.18 21.09 -15.14
CA SER A 2 0.04 21.63 -14.55
C SER A 2 0.31 20.90 -13.22
N LEU A 3 1.55 20.44 -13.02
CA LEU A 3 2.01 19.88 -11.77
C LEU A 3 2.69 20.99 -10.96
N ARG A 4 2.34 21.09 -9.67
CA ARG A 4 2.92 22.09 -8.78
C ARG A 4 3.47 21.41 -7.53
N PHE A 5 4.71 21.70 -7.17
CA PHE A 5 5.38 21.21 -5.97
C PHE A 5 5.42 22.30 -4.89
N CYS A 6 5.16 21.91 -3.65
CA CYS A 6 5.23 22.78 -2.49
C CYS A 6 6.36 22.30 -1.55
N PHE A 7 7.48 23.00 -1.53
CA PHE A 7 8.65 22.66 -0.72
C PHE A 7 8.75 23.53 0.52
N GLY A 8 9.32 22.97 1.59
CA GLY A 8 9.60 23.69 2.83
C GLY A 8 9.84 22.73 4.01
N PRO A 9 10.46 23.18 5.11
CA PRO A 9 10.67 22.37 6.30
C PRO A 9 9.33 22.00 6.98
N SER A 10 9.37 21.08 7.94
CA SER A 10 8.21 20.77 8.77
C SER A 10 7.74 22.03 9.49
N GLY A 11 6.43 22.21 9.64
CA GLY A 11 5.85 23.40 10.29
C GLY A 11 5.80 24.67 9.45
N SER A 12 6.30 24.68 8.20
CA SER A 12 6.30 25.89 7.34
C SER A 12 4.95 26.28 6.74
N GLY A 13 3.84 25.66 7.17
CA GLY A 13 2.50 26.00 6.71
C GLY A 13 2.08 25.43 5.35
N LYS A 14 2.83 24.48 4.78
CA LYS A 14 2.50 23.88 3.47
C LYS A 14 1.09 23.31 3.38
N SER A 15 0.73 22.49 4.35
CA SER A 15 -0.61 21.88 4.40
C SER A 15 -1.70 22.91 4.60
N HIS A 16 -1.45 23.92 5.44
CA HIS A 16 -2.37 25.05 5.68
C HIS A 16 -2.68 25.76 4.37
N ARG A 17 -1.65 26.15 3.61
CA ARG A 17 -1.80 26.83 2.33
C ARG A 17 -2.55 25.97 1.28
N ILE A 18 -2.24 24.66 1.23
CA ILE A 18 -2.92 23.74 0.32
C ILE A 18 -4.41 23.62 0.67
N TYR A 19 -4.73 23.53 1.97
CA TYR A 19 -6.13 23.43 2.41
C TYR A 19 -6.90 24.72 2.11
N GLU A 20 -6.32 25.89 2.35
CA GLU A 20 -6.95 27.17 1.99
C GLU A 20 -7.21 27.27 0.49
N GLU A 21 -6.22 26.93 -0.34
CA GLU A 21 -6.38 26.96 -1.80
C GLU A 21 -7.48 26.00 -2.29
N ILE A 22 -7.52 24.77 -1.74
CA ILE A 22 -8.54 23.80 -2.13
C ILE A 22 -9.92 24.25 -1.67
N MET A 23 -10.07 24.77 -0.47
CA MET A 23 -11.34 25.25 0.07
C MET A 23 -11.87 26.43 -0.76
N GLN A 24 -11.00 27.38 -1.12
CA GLN A 24 -11.38 28.49 -1.97
C GLN A 24 -11.88 28.01 -3.33
N ARG A 25 -11.13 27.12 -3.99
CA ARG A 25 -11.51 26.54 -5.29
C ARG A 25 -12.79 25.72 -5.20
N ALA A 26 -12.96 24.94 -4.15
CA ALA A 26 -14.18 24.16 -3.94
C ALA A 26 -15.42 25.04 -3.76
N ALA A 27 -15.27 26.23 -3.19
CA ALA A 27 -16.33 27.21 -3.09
C ALA A 27 -16.63 27.92 -4.42
N GLU A 28 -15.61 28.18 -5.24
CA GLU A 28 -15.71 28.81 -6.56
C GLU A 28 -16.27 27.84 -7.62
N GLU A 29 -15.95 26.54 -7.51
CA GLU A 29 -16.30 25.50 -8.46
C GLU A 29 -17.15 24.38 -7.80
N PRO A 30 -18.39 24.62 -7.37
CA PRO A 30 -19.19 23.65 -6.60
C PRO A 30 -19.54 22.36 -7.37
N GLY A 31 -19.51 22.40 -8.70
CA GLY A 31 -19.72 21.24 -9.57
C GLY A 31 -18.49 20.36 -9.80
N ARG A 32 -17.35 20.73 -9.22
CA ARG A 32 -16.09 20.00 -9.37
C ARG A 32 -15.72 19.32 -8.07
N ASN A 33 -15.35 18.03 -8.16
CA ASN A 33 -14.84 17.29 -7.02
C ASN A 33 -13.33 17.47 -6.89
N PHE A 34 -12.88 17.76 -5.68
CA PHE A 34 -11.48 17.87 -5.29
C PHE A 34 -11.08 16.64 -4.46
N LEU A 35 -9.93 16.10 -4.76
CA LEU A 35 -9.42 14.91 -4.06
C LEU A 35 -8.12 15.27 -3.34
N ILE A 36 -8.09 15.01 -2.04
CA ILE A 36 -6.89 15.10 -1.20
C ILE A 36 -6.44 13.68 -0.85
N ILE A 37 -5.22 13.33 -1.22
CA ILE A 37 -4.63 12.03 -0.90
C ILE A 37 -3.64 12.21 0.24
N VAL A 38 -3.85 11.47 1.32
CA VAL A 38 -3.00 11.49 2.52
C VAL A 38 -2.72 10.06 2.99
N PRO A 39 -1.67 9.83 3.80
CA PRO A 39 -1.50 8.55 4.48
C PRO A 39 -2.72 8.19 5.34
N ASP A 40 -3.04 6.89 5.46
CA ASP A 40 -4.25 6.40 6.15
C ASP A 40 -4.44 7.01 7.55
N GLN A 41 -3.37 7.09 8.31
CA GLN A 41 -3.37 7.62 9.67
C GLN A 41 -3.77 9.10 9.78
N PHE A 42 -3.66 9.86 8.68
CA PHE A 42 -3.97 11.30 8.66
C PHE A 42 -5.34 11.62 8.03
N THR A 43 -6.07 10.64 7.51
CA THR A 43 -7.35 10.89 6.81
C THR A 43 -8.36 11.59 7.72
N MET A 44 -8.59 11.06 8.91
CA MET A 44 -9.54 11.63 9.88
C MET A 44 -9.12 13.03 10.35
N GLN A 45 -7.83 13.23 10.63
CA GLN A 45 -7.31 14.52 11.06
C GLN A 45 -7.47 15.57 9.95
N THR A 46 -7.13 15.20 8.71
CA THR A 46 -7.28 16.09 7.54
C THR A 46 -8.73 16.46 7.30
N GLN A 47 -9.66 15.51 7.39
CA GLN A 47 -11.10 15.80 7.27
C GLN A 47 -11.56 16.76 8.34
N LYS A 48 -11.19 16.52 9.60
CA LYS A 48 -11.50 17.40 10.72
C LYS A 48 -10.96 18.81 10.50
N ASP A 49 -9.69 18.92 10.09
CA ASP A 49 -9.03 20.22 9.85
C ASP A 49 -9.74 21.02 8.74
N LEU A 50 -10.23 20.36 7.70
CA LEU A 50 -10.98 20.98 6.61
C LEU A 50 -12.37 21.44 7.07
N VAL A 51 -13.11 20.58 7.78
CA VAL A 51 -14.43 20.93 8.30
C VAL A 51 -14.35 22.09 9.27
N MET A 52 -13.39 22.09 10.19
CA MET A 52 -13.20 23.18 11.17
C MET A 52 -12.81 24.51 10.54
N ARG A 53 -12.31 24.52 9.32
CA ARG A 53 -11.95 25.71 8.54
C ARG A 53 -13.06 26.16 7.57
N SER A 54 -14.07 25.30 7.38
CA SER A 54 -15.19 25.61 6.51
C SER A 54 -16.18 26.54 7.20
N ASP A 55 -16.49 27.67 6.57
CA ASP A 55 -17.52 28.60 7.05
C ASP A 55 -18.95 28.06 6.89
N ARG A 56 -19.11 26.90 6.23
CA ARG A 56 -20.40 26.29 5.84
C ARG A 56 -20.74 25.00 6.58
N ASP A 57 -20.12 24.73 7.72
CA ASP A 57 -20.30 23.50 8.52
C ASP A 57 -20.13 22.17 7.76
N GLY A 58 -19.44 22.19 6.62
CA GLY A 58 -19.16 20.97 5.85
C GLY A 58 -18.34 21.18 4.59
N ILE A 59 -17.88 20.06 4.05
CA ILE A 59 -17.15 19.96 2.79
C ILE A 59 -17.92 18.99 1.89
N LEU A 60 -18.63 19.48 0.87
CA LEU A 60 -19.47 18.64 0.03
C LEU A 60 -18.73 18.08 -1.20
N ASN A 61 -17.79 18.82 -1.73
CA ASN A 61 -17.06 18.50 -2.96
C ASN A 61 -15.56 18.31 -2.75
N ILE A 62 -15.14 18.01 -1.51
CA ILE A 62 -13.76 17.67 -1.18
C ILE A 62 -13.72 16.28 -0.53
N ASP A 63 -13.09 15.33 -1.20
CA ASP A 63 -12.87 13.98 -0.71
C ASP A 63 -11.44 13.84 -0.14
N VAL A 64 -11.31 13.32 1.07
CA VAL A 64 -10.03 12.98 1.68
C VAL A 64 -9.89 11.47 1.71
N LEU A 65 -8.95 10.95 0.95
CA LEU A 65 -8.75 9.52 0.80
C LEU A 65 -7.28 9.14 1.05
N SER A 66 -7.06 7.90 1.44
CA SER A 66 -5.74 7.27 1.32
C SER A 66 -5.60 6.59 -0.04
N PHE A 67 -4.37 6.19 -0.39
CA PHE A 67 -4.16 5.42 -1.63
C PHE A 67 -4.95 4.11 -1.64
N GLY A 68 -5.09 3.42 -0.51
CA GLY A 68 -5.89 2.21 -0.41
C GLY A 68 -7.38 2.46 -0.72
N ARG A 69 -7.96 3.50 -0.12
CA ARG A 69 -9.35 3.89 -0.38
C ARG A 69 -9.57 4.38 -1.80
N LEU A 70 -8.60 5.12 -2.36
CA LEU A 70 -8.65 5.54 -3.77
C LEU A 70 -8.65 4.34 -4.70
N SER A 71 -7.80 3.35 -4.44
CA SER A 71 -7.74 2.11 -5.24
C SER A 71 -9.07 1.36 -5.22
N HIS A 72 -9.70 1.21 -4.04
CA HIS A 72 -11.03 0.61 -3.92
C HIS A 72 -12.07 1.36 -4.75
N ARG A 73 -12.12 2.67 -4.63
CA ARG A 73 -13.06 3.50 -5.39
C ARG A 73 -12.89 3.36 -6.90
N ILE A 74 -11.63 3.35 -7.37
CA ILE A 74 -11.34 3.14 -8.80
C ILE A 74 -11.81 1.76 -9.26
N LEU A 75 -11.55 0.71 -8.47
CA LEU A 75 -11.95 -0.66 -8.80
C LEU A 75 -13.48 -0.80 -8.83
N GLU A 76 -14.20 -0.16 -7.92
CA GLU A 76 -15.66 -0.10 -7.91
C GLU A 76 -16.21 0.63 -9.17
N GLU A 77 -15.64 1.78 -9.53
CA GLU A 77 -16.07 2.55 -10.70
C GLU A 77 -15.76 1.84 -12.03
N VAL A 78 -14.64 1.16 -12.14
CA VAL A 78 -14.24 0.41 -13.34
C VAL A 78 -14.99 -0.92 -13.47
N GLY A 79 -15.67 -1.37 -12.41
CA GLY A 79 -16.48 -2.60 -12.44
C GLY A 79 -15.65 -3.87 -12.57
N THR A 80 -14.50 -3.93 -11.94
CA THR A 80 -13.73 -5.17 -11.83
C THR A 80 -14.53 -6.20 -11.03
N LYS A 81 -14.51 -7.48 -11.46
CA LYS A 81 -15.08 -8.57 -10.68
C LYS A 81 -14.62 -8.46 -9.25
N GLU A 82 -15.57 -8.44 -8.31
CA GLU A 82 -15.28 -8.48 -6.88
C GLU A 82 -14.36 -9.66 -6.57
N MET A 83 -13.07 -9.39 -6.48
CA MET A 83 -12.14 -10.36 -5.93
C MET A 83 -12.16 -10.19 -4.41
N PRO A 84 -12.44 -11.25 -3.65
CA PRO A 84 -12.44 -11.17 -2.20
C PRO A 84 -11.05 -10.77 -1.72
N VAL A 85 -10.98 -9.65 -1.03
CA VAL A 85 -9.73 -9.17 -0.40
C VAL A 85 -9.55 -9.92 0.91
N LEU A 86 -8.47 -10.67 1.02
CA LEU A 86 -8.11 -11.36 2.25
C LEU A 86 -7.54 -10.37 3.26
N ASP A 87 -8.08 -10.38 4.46
CA ASP A 87 -7.48 -9.74 5.61
C ASP A 87 -6.24 -10.51 6.08
N ASP A 88 -5.57 -10.00 7.08
CA ASP A 88 -4.34 -10.61 7.62
C ASP A 88 -4.56 -12.02 8.19
N THR A 89 -5.73 -12.28 8.74
CA THR A 89 -6.13 -13.60 9.24
C THR A 89 -6.39 -14.55 8.09
N GLY A 90 -7.15 -14.12 7.09
CA GLY A 90 -7.42 -14.89 5.89
C GLY A 90 -6.15 -15.28 5.13
N LYS A 91 -5.20 -14.35 4.99
CA LYS A 91 -3.87 -14.64 4.39
C LYS A 91 -3.13 -15.72 5.18
N SER A 92 -3.14 -15.65 6.51
CA SER A 92 -2.49 -16.65 7.36
C SER A 92 -3.13 -18.03 7.23
N LEU A 93 -4.46 -18.11 7.16
CA LEU A 93 -5.18 -19.37 6.99
C LEU A 93 -4.92 -20.00 5.62
N VAL A 94 -4.90 -19.20 4.56
CA VAL A 94 -4.57 -19.69 3.20
C VAL A 94 -3.14 -20.22 3.17
N LEU A 95 -2.18 -19.49 3.77
CA LEU A 95 -0.79 -19.95 3.85
C LEU A 95 -0.65 -21.26 4.63
N GLN A 96 -1.35 -21.40 5.75
CA GLN A 96 -1.35 -22.66 6.52
C GLN A 96 -1.89 -23.83 5.70
N LYS A 97 -2.97 -23.61 4.96
CA LYS A 97 -3.55 -24.64 4.09
C LYS A 97 -2.58 -25.04 2.98
N VAL A 98 -2.04 -24.07 2.23
CA VAL A 98 -1.05 -24.32 1.17
C VAL A 98 0.18 -25.01 1.72
N ALA A 99 0.66 -24.61 2.89
CA ALA A 99 1.79 -25.23 3.56
C ALA A 99 1.53 -26.70 3.95
N ALA A 100 0.31 -27.01 4.38
CA ALA A 100 -0.09 -28.38 4.68
C ALA A 100 -0.13 -29.25 3.40
N ASP A 101 -0.65 -28.71 2.31
CA ASP A 101 -0.72 -29.39 1.02
C ASP A 101 0.66 -29.63 0.39
N LEU A 102 1.61 -28.71 0.61
CA LEU A 102 2.98 -28.78 0.09
C LEU A 102 3.99 -29.41 1.07
N LYS A 103 3.56 -29.95 2.20
CA LYS A 103 4.44 -30.44 3.27
C LYS A 103 5.52 -31.42 2.80
N GLU A 104 5.16 -32.33 1.89
CA GLU A 104 6.10 -33.32 1.34
C GLU A 104 7.13 -32.71 0.38
N GLN A 105 6.77 -31.59 -0.27
CA GLN A 105 7.62 -30.87 -1.20
C GLN A 105 8.56 -29.88 -0.51
N LEU A 106 8.32 -29.58 0.76
CA LEU A 106 9.07 -28.63 1.57
C LEU A 106 9.74 -29.29 2.79
N PRO A 107 10.68 -30.22 2.60
CA PRO A 107 11.23 -31.03 3.70
C PRO A 107 11.93 -30.19 4.79
N ALA A 108 12.59 -29.09 4.42
CA ALA A 108 13.28 -28.22 5.36
C ALA A 108 12.33 -27.30 6.15
N MET A 109 11.20 -26.90 5.54
CA MET A 109 10.27 -25.91 6.10
C MET A 109 9.00 -26.55 6.65
N GLY A 110 8.63 -27.74 6.20
CA GLY A 110 7.37 -28.39 6.54
C GLY A 110 7.14 -28.59 8.04
N SER A 111 8.21 -28.77 8.82
CA SER A 111 8.14 -28.87 10.29
C SER A 111 7.93 -27.52 10.99
N LEU A 112 8.19 -26.40 10.31
CA LEU A 112 8.09 -25.06 10.88
C LEU A 112 6.76 -24.35 10.50
N LEU A 113 6.12 -24.80 9.42
CA LEU A 113 4.94 -24.15 8.84
C LEU A 113 3.68 -24.22 9.73
N HIS A 114 3.65 -25.01 10.78
CA HIS A 114 2.58 -25.01 11.78
C HIS A 114 2.81 -24.01 12.93
N LYS A 115 4.00 -23.40 13.03
CA LYS A 115 4.30 -22.38 14.03
C LYS A 115 3.77 -21.02 13.55
N GLN A 116 2.93 -20.39 14.38
CA GLN A 116 2.31 -19.10 14.02
C GLN A 116 3.34 -18.01 13.70
N GLY A 117 4.44 -17.92 14.44
CA GLY A 117 5.51 -16.96 14.16
C GLY A 117 6.13 -17.15 12.79
N TYR A 118 6.35 -18.42 12.39
CA TYR A 118 6.92 -18.72 11.08
C TYR A 118 5.96 -18.39 9.92
N ILE A 119 4.67 -18.68 10.06
CA ILE A 119 3.65 -18.28 9.09
C ILE A 119 3.59 -16.75 8.96
N HIS A 120 3.74 -16.02 10.06
CA HIS A 120 3.76 -14.57 10.04
C HIS A 120 4.96 -14.03 9.22
N GLU A 121 6.15 -14.56 9.42
CA GLU A 121 7.35 -14.18 8.67
C GLU A 121 7.19 -14.48 7.17
N VAL A 122 6.72 -15.68 6.82
CA VAL A 122 6.46 -16.05 5.42
C VAL A 122 5.41 -15.14 4.78
N LYS A 123 4.32 -14.84 5.50
CA LYS A 123 3.30 -13.89 5.03
C LYS A 123 3.89 -12.50 4.76
N SER A 124 4.73 -12.02 5.68
CA SER A 124 5.39 -10.71 5.55
C SER A 124 6.31 -10.67 4.35
N ALA A 125 7.14 -11.71 4.17
CA ALA A 125 8.04 -11.83 3.03
C ALA A 125 7.28 -11.86 1.69
N ILE A 126 6.21 -12.66 1.58
CA ILE A 126 5.37 -12.72 0.38
C ILE A 126 4.73 -11.36 0.10
N SER A 127 4.22 -10.68 1.13
CA SER A 127 3.60 -9.36 0.98
C SER A 127 4.62 -8.32 0.50
N GLU A 128 5.84 -8.39 0.99
CA GLU A 128 6.94 -7.52 0.58
C GLU A 128 7.34 -7.79 -0.88
N PHE A 129 7.48 -9.04 -1.29
CA PHE A 129 7.76 -9.38 -2.69
C PHE A 129 6.68 -8.87 -3.62
N MET A 130 5.41 -9.05 -3.26
CA MET A 130 4.29 -8.52 -4.04
C MET A 130 4.31 -6.99 -4.13
N GLN A 131 4.65 -6.31 -3.04
CA GLN A 131 4.75 -4.84 -2.99
C GLN A 131 5.84 -4.30 -3.93
N TYR A 132 6.96 -5.01 -4.03
CA TYR A 132 8.06 -4.65 -4.93
C TYR A 132 7.92 -5.23 -6.34
N GLY A 133 6.84 -5.93 -6.63
CA GLY A 133 6.59 -6.54 -7.93
C GLY A 133 7.54 -7.70 -8.27
N ILE A 134 8.15 -8.32 -7.26
CA ILE A 134 9.05 -9.46 -7.43
C ILE A 134 8.22 -10.71 -7.73
N SER A 135 8.44 -11.30 -8.89
CA SER A 135 7.80 -12.54 -9.31
C SER A 135 8.57 -13.78 -8.84
N THR A 136 7.93 -14.94 -8.91
CA THR A 136 8.61 -16.23 -8.65
C THR A 136 9.78 -16.47 -9.60
N GLN A 137 9.70 -15.98 -10.85
CA GLN A 137 10.78 -16.10 -11.83
C GLN A 137 12.01 -15.28 -11.42
N ASP A 138 11.80 -14.08 -10.86
CA ASP A 138 12.88 -13.23 -10.35
C ASP A 138 13.59 -13.89 -9.15
N MET A 139 12.85 -14.62 -8.33
CA MET A 139 13.41 -15.37 -7.19
C MET A 139 14.28 -16.54 -7.66
N ASP A 140 13.87 -17.27 -8.69
CA ASP A 140 14.67 -18.36 -9.27
C ASP A 140 15.99 -17.85 -9.84
N LEU A 141 15.98 -16.70 -10.52
CA LEU A 141 17.20 -16.06 -11.03
C LEU A 141 18.16 -15.65 -9.91
N SER A 142 17.64 -15.15 -8.80
CA SER A 142 18.48 -14.75 -7.66
C SER A 142 19.15 -15.94 -6.98
N LEU A 143 18.48 -17.09 -6.90
CA LEU A 143 19.02 -18.33 -6.36
C LEU A 143 20.16 -18.90 -7.24
N ILE A 144 20.06 -18.77 -8.56
CA ILE A 144 21.12 -19.17 -9.50
C ILE A 144 22.37 -18.34 -9.26
N HIS A 145 22.24 -17.02 -9.06
CA HIS A 145 23.38 -16.15 -8.80
C HIS A 145 24.04 -16.37 -7.42
N ILE A 146 23.29 -16.80 -6.41
CA ILE A 146 23.84 -17.13 -5.09
C ILE A 146 24.56 -18.50 -5.10
N SER A 147 24.12 -19.42 -5.94
CA SER A 147 24.67 -20.77 -6.03
C SER A 147 25.93 -20.89 -6.91
N GLU A 148 26.28 -19.87 -7.68
CA GLU A 148 27.58 -19.84 -8.38
C GLU A 148 28.68 -19.41 -7.38
N PRO A 149 29.54 -20.34 -6.88
CA PRO A 149 30.70 -19.95 -6.11
C PRO A 149 31.63 -19.22 -7.08
N THR A 150 31.92 -17.96 -6.77
CA THR A 150 32.98 -17.18 -7.43
C THR A 150 34.26 -17.99 -7.33
N ARG A 151 34.58 -18.80 -8.33
CA ARG A 151 35.91 -19.37 -8.55
C ARG A 151 36.85 -18.19 -8.85
N ARG A 152 37.32 -17.54 -7.80
CA ARG A 152 38.55 -16.76 -7.91
C ARG A 152 39.68 -17.75 -8.17
N SER A 153 40.02 -17.92 -9.42
CA SER A 153 41.29 -18.46 -9.86
C SER A 153 42.40 -17.55 -9.31
N TYR A 154 43.02 -17.98 -8.23
CA TYR A 154 44.33 -17.48 -7.87
C TYR A 154 45.30 -18.13 -8.84
N ILE A 155 45.74 -17.39 -9.88
CA ILE A 155 46.93 -17.71 -10.67
C ILE A 155 48.08 -17.17 -9.88
N SER A 156 48.97 -18.08 -9.48
CA SER A 156 50.30 -17.84 -8.93
C SER A 156 51.16 -17.17 -9.95
#